data_562fd07a5d7567650ecbe0af9de03529
#
_entry.id   562fd07a5d7567650ecbe0af9de03529
#
_cell.length_a   1.000
_cell.length_b   1.000
_cell.length_c   1.000
_cell.angle_alpha   90.00
_cell.angle_beta   90.00
_cell.angle_gamma   90.00
#
_symmetry.space_group_name_H-M   'P 1'
#
loop_
_entity.id
_entity.type
_entity.pdbx_description
1 polymer ?
#
loop_
_entity_poly.entity_id
_entity_poly.type
_entity_poly.pdbx_seq_one_letter_code
_entity_poly.pdbx_strand_id
1 'polypeptide(L)' 'MDQIRIGKFIKERRNLKNITQSSLASILGITDRAISKWENG' A
#
# COMPACT_ATOMS: atom_id res chain seq x y z
N MET A 1 8.47 -1.36 14.56
CA MET A 1 7.45 -1.72 13.59
C MET A 1 8.10 -2.19 12.31
N ASP A 2 7.66 -3.30 11.79
CA ASP A 2 8.28 -3.93 10.62
C ASP A 2 7.65 -3.41 9.34
N GLN A 3 8.40 -2.63 8.56
CA GLN A 3 7.91 -2.07 7.29
C GLN A 3 7.51 -3.15 6.29
N ILE A 4 8.19 -4.28 6.33
CA ILE A 4 7.89 -5.39 5.42
C ILE A 4 6.51 -5.95 5.71
N ARG A 5 6.18 -6.14 6.99
CA ARG A 5 4.87 -6.64 7.40
C ARG A 5 3.76 -5.65 7.06
N ILE A 6 4.01 -4.36 7.28
CA ILE A 6 3.04 -3.31 6.96
C ILE A 6 2.78 -3.27 5.46
N GLY A 7 3.83 -3.31 4.65
CA GLY A 7 3.70 -3.31 3.21
C GLY A 7 2.92 -4.52 2.70
N LYS A 8 3.21 -5.68 3.26
CA LYS A 8 2.51 -6.92 2.90
C LYS A 8 1.03 -6.84 3.27
N PHE A 9 0.73 -6.33 4.46
CA PHE A 9 -0.65 -6.14 4.91
C PHE A 9 -1.42 -5.20 3.99
N ILE A 10 -0.80 -4.08 3.64
CA ILE A 10 -1.40 -3.09 2.75
C ILE A 10 -1.70 -3.71 1.38
N LYS A 11 -0.75 -4.45 0.85
CA LYS A 11 -0.89 -5.11 -0.45
C LYS A 11 -2.05 -6.11 -0.44
N GLU A 12 -2.15 -6.93 0.60
CA GLU A 12 -3.22 -7.90 0.74
C GLU A 12 -4.58 -7.21 0.81
N ARG A 13 -4.70 -6.18 1.63
CA ARG A 13 -5.95 -5.43 1.77
C ARG A 13 -6.35 -4.77 0.48
N ARG A 14 -5.36 -4.19 -0.21
CA ARG A 14 -5.60 -3.54 -1.49
C ARG A 14 -6.14 -4.54 -2.52
N ASN A 15 -5.52 -5.71 -2.60
CA ASN A 15 -5.93 -6.75 -3.54
C ASN A 15 -7.31 -7.30 -3.22
N LEU A 16 -7.61 -7.50 -1.95
CA LEU A 16 -8.93 -7.98 -1.52
C LEU A 16 -10.04 -7.03 -1.94
N LYS A 17 -9.77 -5.74 -1.96
CA LYS A 17 -10.75 -4.72 -2.34
C LYS A 17 -10.64 -4.30 -3.79
N ASN A 18 -9.75 -4.91 -4.56
CA ASN A 18 -9.50 -4.56 -5.96
C ASN A 18 -9.17 -3.09 -6.14
N ILE A 19 -8.33 -2.56 -5.24
CA ILE A 19 -7.90 -1.17 -5.26
C ILE A 19 -6.50 -1.08 -5.84
N THR A 20 -6.26 -0.11 -6.72
CA THR A 20 -4.93 0.14 -7.24
C THR A 20 -4.07 0.86 -6.19
N GLN A 21 -2.73 0.85 -6.38
CA GLN A 21 -1.82 1.60 -5.51
C GLN A 21 -2.17 3.08 -5.51
N SER A 22 -2.48 3.61 -6.69
CA SER A 22 -2.82 5.02 -6.84
C SER A 22 -4.09 5.38 -6.08
N SER A 23 -5.11 4.53 -6.17
CA SER A 23 -6.36 4.74 -5.44
C SER A 23 -6.15 4.70 -3.93
N LEU A 24 -5.39 3.72 -3.45
CA LEU A 24 -5.10 3.61 -2.02
C LEU A 24 -4.31 4.83 -1.53
N ALA A 25 -3.33 5.28 -2.31
CA ALA A 25 -2.53 6.45 -1.95
C ALA A 25 -3.43 7.68 -1.80
N SER A 26 -4.38 7.84 -2.70
CA SER A 26 -5.34 8.94 -2.64
C SER A 26 -6.19 8.88 -1.36
N ILE A 27 -6.66 7.68 -1.03
CA ILE A 27 -7.45 7.47 0.18
C ILE A 27 -6.66 7.84 1.44
N LEU A 28 -5.39 7.47 1.48
CA LEU A 28 -4.53 7.72 2.63
C LEU A 28 -3.92 9.12 2.64
N GLY A 29 -4.06 9.87 1.55
CA GLY A 29 -3.48 11.20 1.45
C GLY A 29 -1.98 11.20 1.28
N ILE A 30 -1.44 10.15 0.68
CA ILE A 30 0.00 10.01 0.41
C ILE A 30 0.22 9.73 -1.08
N THR A 31 1.49 9.60 -1.50
CA THR A 31 1.80 9.33 -2.90
C THR A 31 1.79 7.84 -3.19
N ASP A 32 1.56 7.48 -4.45
CA ASP A 32 1.62 6.10 -4.90
C ASP A 32 3.04 5.54 -4.78
N ARG A 33 4.05 6.40 -4.85
CA ARG A 33 5.44 6.00 -4.64
C ARG A 33 5.67 5.51 -3.21
N ALA A 34 5.03 6.15 -2.23
CA ALA A 34 5.11 5.72 -0.84
C ALA A 34 4.53 4.32 -0.68
N ILE A 35 3.36 4.09 -1.28
CA ILE A 35 2.72 2.78 -1.25
C ILE A 35 3.62 1.73 -1.90
N SER A 36 4.14 2.03 -3.07
CA SER A 36 5.02 1.12 -3.80
C SER A 36 6.26 0.78 -2.98
N LYS A 37 6.86 1.77 -2.35
CA LYS A 37 8.03 1.56 -1.49
C LYS A 37 7.71 0.64 -0.31
N TRP A 38 6.56 0.82 0.31
CA TRP A 38 6.12 -0.02 1.43
C TRP A 38 5.87 -1.46 0.98
N GLU A 39 5.23 -1.64 -0.16
CA GLU A 39 4.91 -2.97 -0.69
C GLU A 39 6.14 -3.73 -1.16
N ASN A 40 7.15 -3.03 -1.60
CA ASN A 40 8.38 -3.65 -2.12
C ASN A 40 9.51 -3.72 -1.07
N GLY A 41 9.28 -3.22 0.09
CA GLY A 41 10.28 -3.22 1.15
C GLY A 41 11.12 -1.97 1.15
#